data_9dbe23684f672276a276f20f0c0ddcb2
#
_entry.id   9dbe23684f672276a276f20f0c0ddcb2
#
_cell.length_a   1.000
_cell.length_b   1.000
_cell.length_c   1.000
_cell.angle_alpha   90.00
_cell.angle_beta   90.00
_cell.angle_gamma   90.00
#
_symmetry.space_group_name_H-M   'P 1'
#
loop_
_entity.id
_entity.type
_entity.pdbx_description
1 polymer ?
#
loop_
_entity_poly.entity_id
_entity_poly.type
_entity_poly.pdbx_seq_one_letter_code
_entity_poly.pdbx_strand_id
1 'polypeptide(L)'
;MLVSGLFFVFATTLAQTKVRTNLNVMTFNIRYDNPDDGLNNWKFRKKNVVNLIRFQEVDVLGLQEVLSNQLREMSGQLQEYAVIGVGREDGKEKGEYSPILYKKNKFTLIKSGYFWLSETPEKPSKGWDAACERIATWAQFKVKETGEKF
;
A
#
# COMPACT_ATOMS: atom_id res chain seq x y z
N MET A 1 41.19 57.58 -26.17
CA MET A 1 41.39 56.48 -25.26
C MET A 1 40.02 55.84 -24.97
N LEU A 2 39.75 54.67 -25.57
CA LEU A 2 38.54 53.90 -25.29
C LEU A 2 38.86 52.85 -24.23
N VAL A 3 38.20 52.93 -23.06
CA VAL A 3 38.30 51.94 -22.01
C VAL A 3 37.21 50.92 -22.24
N SER A 4 37.60 49.70 -22.66
CA SER A 4 36.70 48.56 -22.82
C SER A 4 36.49 47.86 -21.46
N GLY A 5 35.31 48.00 -20.88
CA GLY A 5 34.93 47.35 -19.62
C GLY A 5 34.51 45.92 -19.91
N LEU A 6 35.26 44.95 -19.32
CA LEU A 6 34.95 43.51 -19.37
C LEU A 6 33.94 43.16 -18.26
N PHE A 7 32.70 42.84 -18.64
CA PHE A 7 31.68 42.36 -17.70
C PHE A 7 31.83 40.84 -17.51
N PHE A 8 32.20 40.39 -16.31
CA PHE A 8 32.18 38.98 -15.92
C PHE A 8 30.78 38.64 -15.38
N VAL A 9 30.04 37.81 -16.10
CA VAL A 9 28.80 37.21 -15.61
C VAL A 9 29.11 35.92 -14.86
N PHE A 10 28.99 35.95 -13.54
CA PHE A 10 29.09 34.74 -12.71
C PHE A 10 27.76 33.98 -12.78
N ALA A 11 27.73 32.87 -13.52
CA ALA A 11 26.61 31.92 -13.47
C ALA A 11 26.78 31.04 -12.23
N THR A 12 25.97 31.27 -11.19
CA THR A 12 25.85 30.38 -10.04
C THR A 12 25.00 29.18 -10.40
N THR A 13 25.60 28.03 -10.64
CA THR A 13 24.92 26.74 -10.74
C THR A 13 24.45 26.32 -9.35
N LEU A 14 23.16 26.45 -9.05
CA LEU A 14 22.56 25.85 -7.87
C LEU A 14 22.52 24.33 -8.10
N ALA A 15 23.38 23.61 -7.42
CA ALA A 15 23.29 22.15 -7.37
C ALA A 15 21.99 21.76 -6.67
N GLN A 16 21.03 21.24 -7.44
CA GLN A 16 19.77 20.71 -6.92
C GLN A 16 20.09 19.40 -6.19
N THR A 17 20.17 19.43 -4.88
CA THR A 17 20.28 18.21 -4.06
C THR A 17 18.99 17.42 -4.21
N LYS A 18 19.07 16.25 -4.86
CA LYS A 18 17.93 15.34 -4.99
C LYS A 18 17.56 14.84 -3.59
N VAL A 19 16.43 15.28 -3.05
CA VAL A 19 15.89 14.77 -1.79
C VAL A 19 15.55 13.31 -1.99
N ARG A 20 16.19 12.42 -1.25
CA ARG A 20 15.86 10.99 -1.25
C ARG A 20 14.81 10.74 -0.17
N THR A 21 13.67 10.20 -0.56
CA THR A 21 12.63 9.75 0.37
C THR A 21 12.84 8.28 0.69
N ASN A 22 13.08 7.97 1.96
CA ASN A 22 13.07 6.57 2.41
C ASN A 22 11.61 6.12 2.56
N LEU A 23 11.27 4.99 1.94
CA LEU A 23 9.96 4.35 2.04
C LEU A 23 10.03 3.15 3.00
N ASN A 24 9.15 3.15 3.99
CA ASN A 24 8.97 2.02 4.90
C ASN A 24 7.85 1.12 4.35
N VAL A 25 8.23 0.03 3.70
CA VAL A 25 7.30 -0.90 3.06
C VAL A 25 7.25 -2.21 3.85
N MET A 26 6.05 -2.70 4.12
CA MET A 26 5.82 -3.97 4.81
C MET A 26 4.92 -4.89 3.99
N THR A 27 5.20 -6.18 4.02
CA THR A 27 4.25 -7.23 3.64
C THR A 27 3.92 -8.05 4.88
N PHE A 28 2.64 -8.33 5.13
CA PHE A 28 2.22 -8.97 6.37
C PHE A 28 0.98 -9.84 6.16
N ASN A 29 1.15 -11.16 6.29
CA ASN A 29 0.02 -12.07 6.42
C ASN A 29 -0.51 -11.96 7.84
N ILE A 30 -1.73 -11.44 8.02
CA ILE A 30 -2.31 -11.22 9.34
C ILE A 30 -3.11 -12.42 9.87
N ARG A 31 -3.19 -13.51 9.12
CA ARG A 31 -4.06 -14.67 9.42
C ARG A 31 -5.54 -14.25 9.44
N TYR A 32 -6.37 -14.87 8.64
CA TYR A 32 -7.81 -14.60 8.64
C TYR A 32 -8.46 -14.88 10.00
N ASP A 33 -9.62 -14.30 10.23
CA ASP A 33 -10.39 -14.50 11.47
C ASP A 33 -11.04 -15.88 11.46
N ASN A 34 -10.29 -16.88 11.97
CA ASN A 34 -10.76 -18.23 12.09
C ASN A 34 -11.28 -18.47 13.52
N PRO A 35 -12.56 -18.86 13.70
CA PRO A 35 -13.12 -19.13 15.02
C PRO A 35 -12.41 -20.25 15.76
N ASP A 36 -11.75 -21.18 15.07
CA ASP A 36 -11.07 -22.33 15.65
C ASP A 36 -9.64 -22.04 16.13
N ASP A 37 -9.14 -20.82 15.94
CA ASP A 37 -7.78 -20.42 16.33
C ASP A 37 -7.61 -20.23 17.86
N GLY A 38 -8.64 -20.46 18.69
CA GLY A 38 -8.56 -20.39 20.15
C GLY A 38 -8.01 -19.06 20.66
N LEU A 39 -6.90 -19.08 21.42
CA LEU A 39 -6.24 -17.88 21.94
C LEU A 39 -5.56 -17.04 20.83
N ASN A 40 -5.38 -17.60 19.63
CA ASN A 40 -4.86 -16.89 18.46
C ASN A 40 -5.98 -16.30 17.58
N ASN A 41 -7.23 -16.36 18.02
CA ASN A 41 -8.34 -15.75 17.31
C ASN A 41 -8.15 -14.25 17.14
N TRP A 42 -8.67 -13.69 16.05
CA TRP A 42 -8.53 -12.29 15.67
C TRP A 42 -8.86 -11.30 16.79
N LYS A 43 -9.92 -11.54 17.55
CA LYS A 43 -10.33 -10.69 18.67
C LYS A 43 -9.22 -10.42 19.70
N PHE A 44 -8.29 -11.37 19.87
CA PHE A 44 -7.17 -11.23 20.80
C PHE A 44 -5.92 -10.64 20.13
N ARG A 45 -5.76 -10.81 18.80
CA ARG A 45 -4.58 -10.38 18.06
C ARG A 45 -4.69 -8.98 17.47
N LYS A 46 -5.90 -8.50 17.15
CA LYS A 46 -6.12 -7.26 16.38
C LYS A 46 -5.35 -6.05 16.92
N LYS A 47 -5.32 -5.89 18.26
CA LYS A 47 -4.58 -4.78 18.87
C LYS A 47 -3.07 -4.88 18.61
N ASN A 48 -2.51 -6.08 18.69
CA ASN A 48 -1.09 -6.31 18.45
C ASN A 48 -0.73 -6.09 16.99
N VAL A 49 -1.59 -6.52 16.04
CA VAL A 49 -1.41 -6.27 14.60
C VAL A 49 -1.38 -4.77 14.31
N VAL A 50 -2.34 -4.01 14.81
CA VAL A 50 -2.40 -2.56 14.65
C VAL A 50 -1.20 -1.86 15.29
N ASN A 51 -0.83 -2.26 16.50
CA ASN A 51 0.32 -1.69 17.21
C ASN A 51 1.64 -1.98 16.49
N LEU A 52 1.81 -3.17 15.91
CA LEU A 52 2.99 -3.51 15.12
C LEU A 52 3.12 -2.61 13.89
N ILE A 53 2.01 -2.39 13.15
CA ILE A 53 2.00 -1.51 11.99
C ILE A 53 2.41 -0.08 12.37
N ARG A 54 1.89 0.44 13.48
CA ARG A 54 2.25 1.77 14.00
C ARG A 54 3.70 1.84 14.46
N PHE A 55 4.14 0.84 15.22
CA PHE A 55 5.51 0.78 15.76
C PHE A 55 6.55 0.75 14.64
N GLN A 56 6.26 0.06 13.55
CA GLN A 56 7.14 -0.01 12.38
C GLN A 56 7.04 1.23 11.48
N GLU A 57 6.19 2.19 11.81
CA GLU A 57 5.99 3.44 11.04
C GLU A 57 5.77 3.23 9.54
N VAL A 58 5.11 2.13 9.18
CA VAL A 58 4.95 1.67 7.80
C VAL A 58 4.30 2.73 6.93
N ASP A 59 4.85 2.97 5.75
CA ASP A 59 4.32 3.94 4.79
C ASP A 59 3.38 3.31 3.77
N VAL A 60 3.74 2.12 3.28
CA VAL A 60 2.93 1.29 2.39
C VAL A 60 2.94 -0.16 2.89
N LEU A 61 1.77 -0.74 3.01
CA LEU A 61 1.56 -2.04 3.62
C LEU A 61 0.73 -2.93 2.70
N GLY A 62 1.28 -4.05 2.25
CA GLY A 62 0.55 -5.14 1.60
C GLY A 62 0.16 -6.20 2.63
N LEU A 63 -1.14 -6.46 2.78
CA LEU A 63 -1.65 -7.48 3.69
C LEU A 63 -2.14 -8.71 2.94
N GLN A 64 -2.19 -9.84 3.64
CA GLN A 64 -2.74 -11.11 3.14
C GLN A 64 -3.66 -11.73 4.19
N GLU A 65 -4.57 -12.59 3.73
CA GLU A 65 -5.57 -13.29 4.53
C GLU A 65 -6.52 -12.35 5.30
N VAL A 66 -6.85 -11.21 4.73
CA VAL A 66 -7.69 -10.21 5.40
C VAL A 66 -9.15 -10.43 5.08
N LEU A 67 -10.01 -10.69 6.06
CA LEU A 67 -11.45 -10.69 5.89
C LEU A 67 -12.03 -9.27 6.02
N SER A 68 -13.23 -9.06 5.46
CA SER A 68 -13.93 -7.77 5.46
C SER A 68 -14.07 -7.17 6.87
N ASN A 69 -14.41 -7.98 7.89
CA ASN A 69 -14.50 -7.54 9.28
C ASN A 69 -13.15 -7.08 9.83
N GLN A 70 -12.06 -7.83 9.55
CA GLN A 70 -10.71 -7.47 9.98
C GLN A 70 -10.26 -6.14 9.34
N LEU A 71 -10.50 -5.98 8.03
CA LEU A 71 -10.15 -4.77 7.29
C LEU A 71 -10.88 -3.54 7.85
N ARG A 72 -12.18 -3.66 8.14
CA ARG A 72 -13.00 -2.60 8.71
C ARG A 72 -12.52 -2.19 10.11
N GLU A 73 -12.22 -3.17 10.99
CA GLU A 73 -11.74 -2.92 12.34
C GLU A 73 -10.35 -2.28 12.35
N MET A 74 -9.45 -2.72 11.45
CA MET A 74 -8.14 -2.11 11.29
C MET A 74 -8.24 -0.68 10.74
N SER A 75 -9.05 -0.45 9.71
CA SER A 75 -9.25 0.87 9.11
C SER A 75 -9.82 1.88 10.11
N GLY A 76 -10.69 1.43 11.02
CA GLY A 76 -11.21 2.26 12.11
C GLY A 76 -10.13 2.72 13.10
N GLN A 77 -9.07 1.92 13.25
CA GLN A 77 -7.94 2.25 14.12
C GLN A 77 -6.79 2.95 13.37
N LEU A 78 -6.57 2.65 12.10
CA LEU A 78 -5.49 3.17 11.25
C LEU A 78 -6.03 4.27 10.32
N GLN A 79 -6.64 5.30 10.89
CA GLN A 79 -7.32 6.36 10.13
C GLN A 79 -6.39 7.20 9.25
N GLU A 80 -5.09 7.19 9.51
CA GLU A 80 -4.06 7.83 8.69
C GLU A 80 -3.80 7.12 7.36
N TYR A 81 -4.23 5.86 7.24
CA TYR A 81 -4.10 5.06 6.01
C TYR A 81 -5.37 5.14 5.14
N ALA A 82 -5.18 5.03 3.83
CA ALA A 82 -6.23 4.65 2.88
C ALA A 82 -6.03 3.20 2.46
N VAL A 83 -7.12 2.57 2.01
CA VAL A 83 -7.17 1.15 1.66
C VAL A 83 -7.50 0.98 0.19
N ILE A 84 -6.85 0.02 -0.46
CA ILE A 84 -7.12 -0.43 -1.83
C ILE A 84 -7.25 -1.94 -1.79
N GLY A 85 -8.27 -2.48 -2.44
CA GLY A 85 -8.47 -3.93 -2.56
C GLY A 85 -9.93 -4.32 -2.39
N VAL A 86 -10.24 -5.53 -2.82
CA VAL A 86 -11.57 -6.14 -2.76
C VAL A 86 -11.47 -7.60 -2.32
N GLY A 87 -12.56 -8.20 -1.92
CA GLY A 87 -12.64 -9.62 -1.60
C GLY A 87 -12.52 -10.49 -2.86
N ARG A 88 -11.74 -11.55 -2.78
CA ARG A 88 -11.37 -12.39 -3.92
C ARG A 88 -12.53 -13.18 -4.54
N GLU A 89 -13.59 -13.47 -3.77
CA GLU A 89 -14.68 -14.33 -4.22
C GLU A 89 -15.72 -13.61 -5.08
N ASP A 90 -15.95 -12.32 -4.85
CA ASP A 90 -16.99 -11.57 -5.56
C ASP A 90 -16.52 -10.22 -6.13
N GLY A 91 -15.25 -9.88 -5.92
CA GLY A 91 -14.71 -8.57 -6.30
C GLY A 91 -15.30 -7.42 -5.50
N LYS A 92 -15.88 -7.69 -4.34
CA LYS A 92 -16.48 -6.71 -3.43
C LYS A 92 -16.04 -6.99 -1.99
N GLU A 93 -16.83 -7.75 -1.22
CA GLU A 93 -16.61 -7.96 0.21
C GLU A 93 -16.40 -9.43 0.62
N LYS A 94 -16.64 -10.39 -0.26
CA LYS A 94 -16.54 -11.81 0.07
C LYS A 94 -15.13 -12.37 -0.13
N GLY A 95 -14.79 -13.28 0.79
CA GLY A 95 -13.50 -13.97 0.80
C GLY A 95 -12.37 -13.10 1.34
N GLU A 96 -11.17 -13.61 1.25
CA GLU A 96 -9.98 -12.91 1.71
C GLU A 96 -9.58 -11.82 0.72
N TYR A 97 -9.14 -10.70 1.28
CA TYR A 97 -8.50 -9.61 0.55
C TYR A 97 -6.99 -9.78 0.53
N SER A 98 -6.35 -9.22 -0.48
CA SER A 98 -4.93 -8.89 -0.49
C SER A 98 -4.78 -7.38 -0.63
N PRO A 99 -5.13 -6.59 0.40
CA PRO A 99 -5.26 -5.15 0.29
C PRO A 99 -3.92 -4.45 0.42
N ILE A 100 -3.84 -3.23 -0.15
CA ILE A 100 -2.76 -2.30 0.07
C ILE A 100 -3.28 -1.16 0.96
N LEU A 101 -2.58 -0.88 2.06
CA LEU A 101 -2.79 0.29 2.90
C LEU A 101 -1.62 1.26 2.69
N TYR A 102 -1.91 2.57 2.61
CA TYR A 102 -0.88 3.58 2.43
C TYR A 102 -1.17 4.86 3.21
N LYS A 103 -0.15 5.54 3.71
CA LYS A 103 -0.28 6.80 4.44
C LYS A 103 -0.79 7.92 3.52
N LYS A 104 -1.99 8.42 3.79
CA LYS A 104 -2.66 9.49 3.01
C LYS A 104 -1.89 10.81 2.98
N ASN A 105 -1.15 11.11 4.03
CA ASN A 105 -0.36 12.34 4.13
C ASN A 105 0.92 12.31 3.27
N LYS A 106 1.50 11.11 3.02
CA LYS A 106 2.73 10.94 2.24
C LYS A 106 2.51 10.75 0.75
N PHE A 107 1.39 10.13 0.37
CA PHE A 107 1.17 9.70 -1.02
C PHE A 107 -0.13 10.23 -1.62
N THR A 108 -0.07 10.42 -2.94
CA THR A 108 -1.24 10.56 -3.80
C THR A 108 -1.37 9.27 -4.62
N LEU A 109 -2.53 8.63 -4.55
CA LEU A 109 -2.85 7.50 -5.42
C LEU A 109 -3.07 8.02 -6.85
N ILE A 110 -2.32 7.48 -7.82
CA ILE A 110 -2.45 7.82 -9.23
C ILE A 110 -3.38 6.83 -9.93
N LYS A 111 -3.10 5.54 -9.74
CA LYS A 111 -3.87 4.43 -10.31
C LYS A 111 -3.84 3.26 -9.34
N SER A 112 -4.87 2.44 -9.38
CA SER A 112 -4.90 1.16 -8.70
C SER A 112 -5.81 0.20 -9.45
N GLY A 113 -5.67 -1.07 -9.15
CA GLY A 113 -6.50 -2.11 -9.68
C GLY A 113 -6.24 -3.42 -8.96
N TYR A 114 -6.94 -4.42 -9.42
CA TYR A 114 -6.81 -5.79 -8.97
C TYR A 114 -7.10 -6.72 -10.15
N PHE A 115 -6.61 -7.92 -10.08
CA PHE A 115 -6.87 -8.96 -11.07
C PHE A 115 -6.77 -10.33 -10.41
N TRP A 116 -7.47 -11.30 -10.99
CA TRP A 116 -7.40 -12.69 -10.55
C TRP A 116 -6.28 -13.43 -11.26
N LEU A 117 -5.62 -14.29 -10.52
CA LEU A 117 -4.58 -15.18 -11.07
C LEU A 117 -5.27 -16.40 -11.73
N SER A 118 -5.76 -16.16 -12.93
CA SER A 118 -6.51 -17.12 -13.74
C SER A 118 -6.47 -16.75 -15.22
N GLU A 119 -7.06 -17.56 -16.08
CA GLU A 119 -7.23 -17.28 -17.50
C GLU A 119 -8.24 -16.16 -17.79
N THR A 120 -9.02 -15.73 -16.78
CA THR A 120 -9.98 -14.62 -16.85
C THR A 120 -9.73 -13.61 -15.75
N PRO A 121 -8.62 -12.85 -15.84
CA PRO A 121 -8.15 -12.00 -14.73
C PRO A 121 -9.06 -10.82 -14.39
N GLU A 122 -10.00 -10.48 -15.25
CA GLU A 122 -10.92 -9.34 -15.09
C GLU A 122 -12.13 -9.64 -14.19
N LYS A 123 -12.33 -10.89 -13.79
CA LYS A 123 -13.48 -11.31 -12.95
C LYS A 123 -13.08 -12.39 -11.95
N PRO A 124 -13.84 -12.55 -10.83
CA PRO A 124 -13.63 -13.63 -9.88
C PRO A 124 -13.59 -14.98 -10.56
N SER A 125 -12.44 -15.65 -10.47
CA SER A 125 -12.22 -16.95 -11.12
C SER A 125 -11.05 -17.66 -10.48
N LYS A 126 -11.09 -18.99 -10.57
CA LYS A 126 -9.98 -19.87 -10.20
C LYS A 126 -9.10 -20.11 -11.42
N GLY A 127 -7.81 -20.00 -11.23
CA GLY A 127 -6.86 -20.34 -12.29
C GLY A 127 -6.20 -21.69 -12.05
N TRP A 128 -5.92 -22.39 -13.13
CA TRP A 128 -5.17 -23.65 -13.18
C TRP A 128 -5.69 -24.68 -12.14
N ASP A 129 -4.86 -25.09 -11.20
CA ASP A 129 -5.18 -26.04 -10.12
C ASP A 129 -5.43 -25.39 -8.75
N ALA A 130 -5.68 -24.08 -8.73
CA ALA A 130 -5.91 -23.35 -7.48
C ALA A 130 -7.17 -23.85 -6.76
N ALA A 131 -7.06 -24.14 -5.46
CA ALA A 131 -8.18 -24.56 -4.61
C ALA A 131 -9.26 -23.47 -4.44
N CYS A 132 -8.87 -22.20 -4.55
CA CYS A 132 -9.74 -21.02 -4.44
C CYS A 132 -9.23 -19.90 -5.34
N GLU A 133 -10.06 -18.87 -5.52
CA GLU A 133 -9.68 -17.66 -6.23
C GLU A 133 -8.44 -17.02 -5.61
N ARG A 134 -7.51 -16.56 -6.45
CA ARG A 134 -6.31 -15.81 -6.03
C ARG A 134 -6.36 -14.45 -6.67
N ILE A 135 -6.19 -13.40 -5.86
CA ILE A 135 -6.26 -12.01 -6.29
C ILE A 135 -4.94 -11.30 -6.02
N ALA A 136 -4.53 -10.44 -6.95
CA ALA A 136 -3.45 -9.49 -6.77
C ALA A 136 -3.99 -8.06 -6.83
N THR A 137 -3.58 -7.23 -5.87
CA THR A 137 -3.89 -5.80 -5.83
C THR A 137 -2.62 -5.02 -6.16
N TRP A 138 -2.74 -4.01 -6.99
CA TRP A 138 -1.64 -3.14 -7.36
C TRP A 138 -2.01 -1.66 -7.25
N ALA A 139 -1.02 -0.80 -7.06
CA ALA A 139 -1.22 0.63 -7.03
C ALA A 139 0.01 1.37 -7.57
N GLN A 140 -0.22 2.54 -8.15
CA GLN A 140 0.80 3.50 -8.51
C GLN A 140 0.64 4.75 -7.65
N PHE A 141 1.70 5.14 -6.98
CA PHE A 141 1.71 6.29 -6.10
C PHE A 141 2.62 7.41 -6.61
N LYS A 142 2.31 8.63 -6.15
CA LYS A 142 3.19 9.78 -6.21
C LYS A 142 3.55 10.20 -4.79
N VAL A 143 4.83 10.29 -4.48
CA VAL A 143 5.32 10.86 -3.22
C VAL A 143 5.02 12.36 -3.23
N LYS A 144 4.27 12.84 -2.24
CA LYS A 144 3.84 14.25 -2.20
C LYS A 144 5.01 15.22 -2.04
N GLU A 145 6.02 14.83 -1.28
CA GLU A 145 7.20 15.66 -0.99
C GLU A 145 8.10 15.84 -2.23
N THR A 146 8.42 14.75 -2.93
CA THR A 146 9.40 14.77 -4.04
C THR A 146 8.77 14.78 -5.42
N GLY A 147 7.49 14.38 -5.53
CA GLY A 147 6.82 14.20 -6.80
C GLY A 147 7.20 12.91 -7.54
N GLU A 148 8.09 12.10 -6.99
CA GLU A 148 8.49 10.80 -7.55
C GLU A 148 7.32 9.82 -7.58
N LYS A 149 7.31 8.94 -8.60
CA LYS A 149 6.27 7.93 -8.81
C LYS A 149 6.88 6.55 -8.71
N PHE A 150 6.12 5.61 -8.14
CA PHE A 150 6.46 4.19 -8.06
C PHE A 150 5.22 3.32 -8.12
#